data_7d1a734a382ea96fc60774573566d471
#
_entry.id   7d1a734a382ea96fc60774573566d471
#
_cell.length_a   1.000
_cell.length_b   1.000
_cell.length_c   1.000
_cell.angle_alpha   90.00
_cell.angle_beta   90.00
_cell.angle_gamma   90.00
#
_symmetry.space_group_name_H-M   'P 1'
#
loop_
_entity.id
_entity.type
_entity.pdbx_description
1 polymer ?
#
loop_
_entity_poly.entity_id
_entity_poly.type
_entity_poly.pdbx_seq_one_letter_code
_entity_poly.pdbx_strand_id
1 'polypeptide(L)'
;MTPRQSRALGLLGAAIAFGVCEAVSRAGIVRRDYLPPASNVLARAVKLAGDRAFLDGIGVTLRAWALGLGLACVIAVPLGLLLGTVPVVEAAVRAVVEFLRPLPSVALIPLVSLLLGSGTRTEVTLIAYASLWPVLFNTVYGLGETDPLAKDTLRAFGFGRFAVLWRVELPGTAPFIAAGVRISAAVALILAVATELLSGFGQGLGIFIAQAETATDGTRDVLAGVVWAGCLGLVINGVLVGAERRLFAWARERRGTDGQFTRERTRRTAVPFLLRWSVLLVAVGCWELAARARDSVYFPPPLRIVRHVYDLWFSGPARHLFLTAAAEDTILPSLGRMAAGFALAAVAGIALGITVGRSRRAYALCDPVLQFARAVPPPALVPVFVVVFDFGTPMQVASIVFSAVWPVLVNSAEGARATDPLRLEVAAVLRLTWPERLWFLVLPSALPRIFAGLRLSLSLSLILMVFSELLPGSDNGIGFALTDAQTRSDLLTVWAALLLLGALGYLLNTGLLAVEKRLIGPGRTA
;
A
#
# COMPACT_ATOMS: atom_id res chain seq x y z
N MET A 1 14.55 -28.88 6.10
CA MET A 1 15.46 -28.10 5.25
C MET A 1 16.31 -27.20 6.12
N THR A 2 17.64 -27.26 5.98
CA THR A 2 18.56 -26.44 6.79
C THR A 2 18.56 -24.97 6.29
N PRO A 3 18.94 -24.00 7.13
CA PRO A 3 19.06 -22.60 6.71
C PRO A 3 20.04 -22.39 5.54
N ARG A 4 21.09 -23.23 5.48
CA ARG A 4 22.08 -23.21 4.35
C ARG A 4 21.45 -23.67 3.05
N GLN A 5 20.64 -24.75 3.06
CA GLN A 5 19.92 -25.24 1.89
C GLN A 5 18.89 -24.23 1.38
N SER A 6 18.18 -23.53 2.28
CA SER A 6 17.24 -22.49 1.89
C SER A 6 17.94 -21.32 1.18
N ARG A 7 19.10 -20.88 1.70
CA ARG A 7 19.89 -19.81 1.07
C ARG A 7 20.43 -20.22 -0.31
N ALA A 8 20.95 -21.46 -0.43
CA ALA A 8 21.46 -21.96 -1.71
C ALA A 8 20.35 -22.03 -2.77
N LEU A 9 19.15 -22.52 -2.40
CA LEU A 9 18.00 -22.53 -3.32
C LEU A 9 17.55 -21.11 -3.69
N GLY A 10 17.58 -20.16 -2.77
CA GLY A 10 17.27 -18.78 -3.06
C GLY A 10 18.24 -18.13 -4.06
N LEU A 11 19.55 -18.35 -3.89
CA LEU A 11 20.55 -17.90 -4.85
C LEU A 11 20.37 -18.55 -6.22
N LEU A 12 20.07 -19.84 -6.25
CA LEU A 12 19.73 -20.54 -7.49
C LEU A 12 18.50 -19.94 -8.17
N GLY A 13 17.44 -19.63 -7.41
CA GLY A 13 16.24 -19.00 -7.94
C GLY A 13 16.51 -17.62 -8.53
N ALA A 14 17.30 -16.80 -7.87
CA ALA A 14 17.72 -15.51 -8.38
C ALA A 14 18.54 -15.66 -9.68
N ALA A 15 19.47 -16.62 -9.72
CA ALA A 15 20.26 -16.91 -10.91
C ALA A 15 19.39 -17.41 -12.08
N ILE A 16 18.39 -18.27 -11.80
CA ILE A 16 17.45 -18.74 -12.83
C ILE A 16 16.62 -17.57 -13.36
N ALA A 17 16.08 -16.72 -12.49
CA ALA A 17 15.30 -15.55 -12.90
C ALA A 17 16.13 -14.60 -13.79
N PHE A 18 17.36 -14.32 -13.38
CA PHE A 18 18.30 -13.52 -14.18
C PHE A 18 18.58 -14.18 -15.53
N GLY A 19 18.89 -15.49 -15.54
CA GLY A 19 19.14 -16.25 -16.77
C GLY A 19 17.95 -16.31 -17.72
N VAL A 20 16.73 -16.41 -17.20
CA VAL A 20 15.49 -16.37 -18.00
C VAL A 20 15.32 -14.99 -18.64
N CYS A 21 15.47 -13.89 -17.88
CA CYS A 21 15.39 -12.53 -18.42
C CYS A 21 16.45 -12.31 -19.52
N GLU A 22 17.69 -12.76 -19.28
CA GLU A 22 18.78 -12.68 -20.26
C GLU A 22 18.48 -13.47 -21.53
N ALA A 23 18.02 -14.73 -21.38
CA ALA A 23 17.70 -15.62 -22.51
C ALA A 23 16.52 -15.09 -23.35
N VAL A 24 15.44 -14.62 -22.73
CA VAL A 24 14.27 -14.04 -23.40
C VAL A 24 14.67 -12.83 -24.24
N SER A 25 15.48 -11.94 -23.68
CA SER A 25 15.99 -10.75 -24.39
C SER A 25 16.91 -11.13 -25.56
N ARG A 26 17.88 -12.05 -25.33
CA ARG A 26 18.83 -12.45 -26.38
C ARG A 26 18.19 -13.27 -27.50
N ALA A 27 17.20 -14.10 -27.18
CA ALA A 27 16.46 -14.86 -28.16
C ALA A 27 15.54 -14.01 -29.05
N GLY A 28 15.37 -12.70 -28.73
CA GLY A 28 14.53 -11.80 -29.50
C GLY A 28 13.03 -12.08 -29.38
N ILE A 29 12.61 -12.85 -28.33
CA ILE A 29 11.20 -13.11 -28.02
C ILE A 29 10.48 -11.79 -27.73
N VAL A 30 11.17 -10.87 -27.06
CA VAL A 30 10.76 -9.49 -26.84
C VAL A 30 11.79 -8.59 -27.52
N ARG A 31 11.33 -7.52 -28.18
CA ARG A 31 12.25 -6.54 -28.80
C ARG A 31 13.23 -6.00 -27.75
N ARG A 32 14.49 -5.88 -28.14
CA ARG A 32 15.54 -5.38 -27.24
C ARG A 32 15.32 -3.96 -26.74
N ASP A 33 14.60 -3.17 -27.51
CA ASP A 33 14.18 -1.82 -27.12
C ASP A 33 13.20 -1.85 -25.91
N TYR A 34 12.39 -2.91 -25.79
CA TYR A 34 11.44 -3.11 -24.69
C TYR A 34 12.05 -3.85 -23.51
N LEU A 35 12.89 -4.83 -23.77
CA LEU A 35 13.57 -5.63 -22.74
C LEU A 35 15.04 -5.81 -23.10
N PRO A 36 15.92 -4.86 -22.75
CA PRO A 36 17.36 -5.02 -22.93
C PRO A 36 17.88 -6.21 -22.10
N PRO A 37 19.01 -6.85 -22.51
CA PRO A 37 19.63 -7.94 -21.75
C PRO A 37 19.86 -7.55 -20.29
N ALA A 38 19.51 -8.45 -19.37
CA ALA A 38 19.64 -8.20 -17.93
C ALA A 38 21.09 -7.86 -17.52
N SER A 39 22.08 -8.45 -18.22
CA SER A 39 23.50 -8.11 -18.07
C SER A 39 23.81 -6.65 -18.40
N ASN A 40 23.19 -6.08 -19.45
CA ASN A 40 23.36 -4.69 -19.84
C ASN A 40 22.73 -3.73 -18.83
N VAL A 41 21.54 -4.08 -18.31
CA VAL A 41 20.86 -3.32 -17.25
C VAL A 41 21.72 -3.30 -15.99
N LEU A 42 22.24 -4.47 -15.57
CA LEU A 42 23.08 -4.57 -14.38
C LEU A 42 24.40 -3.80 -14.55
N ALA A 43 25.05 -3.92 -15.72
CA ALA A 43 26.27 -3.15 -16.02
C ALA A 43 26.02 -1.63 -15.97
N ARG A 44 24.85 -1.18 -16.45
CA ARG A 44 24.45 0.23 -16.35
C ARG A 44 24.19 0.64 -14.89
N ALA A 45 23.47 -0.17 -14.13
CA ALA A 45 23.24 0.07 -12.70
C ALA A 45 24.55 0.19 -11.91
N VAL A 46 25.55 -0.66 -12.21
CA VAL A 46 26.89 -0.58 -11.61
C VAL A 46 27.62 0.71 -12.02
N LYS A 47 27.53 1.13 -13.28
CA LYS A 47 28.11 2.41 -13.73
C LYS A 47 27.50 3.61 -13.03
N LEU A 48 26.18 3.58 -12.78
CA LEU A 48 25.49 4.64 -12.04
C LEU A 48 25.98 4.78 -10.59
N ALA A 49 26.52 3.71 -9.98
CA ALA A 49 27.14 3.78 -8.67
C ALA A 49 28.40 4.67 -8.61
N GLY A 50 29.04 4.94 -9.76
CA GLY A 50 30.16 5.88 -9.90
C GLY A 50 29.75 7.28 -10.34
N ASP A 51 28.49 7.51 -10.65
CA ASP A 51 27.99 8.80 -11.11
C ASP A 51 27.55 9.66 -9.92
N ARG A 52 28.27 10.76 -9.68
CA ARG A 52 27.98 11.68 -8.56
C ARG A 52 26.60 12.32 -8.69
N ALA A 53 26.20 12.74 -9.88
CA ALA A 53 24.90 13.38 -10.07
C ALA A 53 23.75 12.41 -9.76
N PHE A 54 23.89 11.14 -10.14
CA PHE A 54 22.92 10.10 -9.81
C PHE A 54 22.87 9.82 -8.29
N LEU A 55 24.05 9.73 -7.63
CA LEU A 55 24.11 9.51 -6.18
C LEU A 55 23.56 10.70 -5.38
N ASP A 56 23.79 11.91 -5.82
CA ASP A 56 23.20 13.12 -5.25
C ASP A 56 21.67 13.09 -5.38
N GLY A 57 21.14 12.66 -6.52
CA GLY A 57 19.71 12.42 -6.73
C GLY A 57 19.14 11.39 -5.75
N ILE A 58 19.81 10.23 -5.56
CA ILE A 58 19.40 9.26 -4.52
C ILE A 58 19.40 9.91 -3.14
N GLY A 59 20.41 10.75 -2.84
CA GLY A 59 20.49 11.50 -1.59
C GLY A 59 19.28 12.42 -1.35
N VAL A 60 18.77 13.07 -2.39
CA VAL A 60 17.56 13.92 -2.34
C VAL A 60 16.33 13.06 -2.02
N THR A 61 16.10 11.97 -2.78
CA THR A 61 15.02 11.02 -2.52
C THR A 61 15.04 10.50 -1.08
N LEU A 62 16.21 10.07 -0.59
CA LEU A 62 16.34 9.54 0.77
C LEU A 62 16.13 10.61 1.85
N ARG A 63 16.49 11.87 1.61
CA ARG A 63 16.20 12.98 2.53
C ARG A 63 14.70 13.23 2.63
N ALA A 64 14.00 13.34 1.50
CA ALA A 64 12.56 13.52 1.50
C ALA A 64 11.84 12.33 2.14
N TRP A 65 12.27 11.11 1.83
CA TRP A 65 11.80 9.88 2.46
C TRP A 65 11.97 9.92 3.99
N ALA A 66 13.17 10.26 4.49
CA ALA A 66 13.46 10.28 5.92
C ALA A 66 12.69 11.38 6.66
N LEU A 67 12.59 12.57 6.07
CA LEU A 67 11.86 13.70 6.65
C LEU A 67 10.36 13.40 6.71
N GLY A 68 9.76 12.89 5.63
CA GLY A 68 8.34 12.54 5.58
C GLY A 68 7.98 11.40 6.53
N LEU A 69 8.79 10.33 6.57
CA LEU A 69 8.60 9.22 7.51
C LEU A 69 8.80 9.67 8.96
N GLY A 70 9.81 10.49 9.23
CA GLY A 70 10.06 11.06 10.55
C GLY A 70 8.89 11.91 11.03
N LEU A 71 8.37 12.80 10.19
CA LEU A 71 7.19 13.61 10.48
C LEU A 71 5.95 12.74 10.74
N ALA A 72 5.74 11.70 9.92
CA ALA A 72 4.67 10.73 10.14
C ALA A 72 4.78 10.06 11.52
N CYS A 73 5.98 9.63 11.93
CA CYS A 73 6.19 9.00 13.23
C CYS A 73 5.92 9.96 14.39
N VAL A 74 6.39 11.20 14.28
CA VAL A 74 6.19 12.26 15.31
C VAL A 74 4.70 12.55 15.52
N ILE A 75 3.88 12.47 14.47
CA ILE A 75 2.43 12.70 14.55
C ILE A 75 1.69 11.40 14.92
N ALA A 76 1.98 10.30 14.24
CA ALA A 76 1.20 9.07 14.35
C ALA A 76 1.37 8.36 15.69
N VAL A 77 2.58 8.37 16.28
CA VAL A 77 2.82 7.68 17.55
C VAL A 77 2.04 8.34 18.69
N PRO A 78 2.15 9.66 18.96
CA PRO A 78 1.35 10.31 19.99
C PRO A 78 -0.16 10.20 19.75
N LEU A 79 -0.60 10.36 18.49
CA LEU A 79 -2.00 10.23 18.13
C LEU A 79 -2.49 8.79 18.36
N GLY A 80 -1.70 7.78 17.98
CA GLY A 80 -2.02 6.38 18.20
C GLY A 80 -2.08 6.00 19.68
N LEU A 81 -1.17 6.53 20.51
CA LEU A 81 -1.22 6.38 21.96
C LEU A 81 -2.48 7.04 22.55
N LEU A 82 -2.85 8.22 22.09
CA LEU A 82 -4.08 8.90 22.50
C LEU A 82 -5.33 8.09 22.14
N LEU A 83 -5.44 7.66 20.89
CA LEU A 83 -6.58 6.89 20.40
C LEU A 83 -6.69 5.51 21.10
N GLY A 84 -5.57 4.85 21.35
CA GLY A 84 -5.57 3.54 21.98
C GLY A 84 -5.80 3.56 23.50
N THR A 85 -5.50 4.70 24.16
CA THR A 85 -5.67 4.84 25.63
C THR A 85 -7.01 5.48 26.02
N VAL A 86 -7.63 6.27 25.12
CA VAL A 86 -8.87 7.02 25.39
C VAL A 86 -9.99 6.56 24.46
N PRO A 87 -10.83 5.58 24.87
CA PRO A 87 -11.86 4.98 24.00
C PRO A 87 -12.89 5.97 23.45
N VAL A 88 -13.14 7.06 24.19
CA VAL A 88 -14.07 8.12 23.73
C VAL A 88 -13.49 8.85 22.53
N VAL A 89 -12.18 9.17 22.56
CA VAL A 89 -11.47 9.84 21.45
C VAL A 89 -11.39 8.92 20.24
N GLU A 90 -11.05 7.63 20.45
CA GLU A 90 -11.06 6.62 19.37
C GLU A 90 -12.41 6.56 18.68
N ALA A 91 -13.48 6.44 19.47
CA ALA A 91 -14.83 6.34 18.93
C ALA A 91 -15.26 7.60 18.17
N ALA A 92 -14.88 8.75 18.66
CA ALA A 92 -15.24 10.05 18.09
C ALA A 92 -14.49 10.34 16.76
N VAL A 93 -13.19 10.00 16.68
CA VAL A 93 -12.35 10.26 15.50
C VAL A 93 -12.44 9.14 14.47
N ARG A 94 -12.99 8.00 14.83
CA ARG A 94 -13.02 6.79 13.99
C ARG A 94 -13.62 7.02 12.60
N ALA A 95 -14.72 7.77 12.49
CA ALA A 95 -15.35 8.05 11.20
C ALA A 95 -14.43 8.87 10.27
N VAL A 96 -13.69 9.83 10.83
CA VAL A 96 -12.71 10.64 10.08
C VAL A 96 -11.58 9.75 9.56
N VAL A 97 -11.05 8.89 10.43
CA VAL A 97 -9.96 7.96 10.08
C VAL A 97 -10.41 6.93 9.03
N GLU A 98 -11.61 6.37 9.17
CA GLU A 98 -12.17 5.40 8.22
C GLU A 98 -12.44 6.02 6.84
N PHE A 99 -12.70 7.33 6.76
CA PHE A 99 -12.86 8.06 5.50
C PHE A 99 -11.53 8.47 4.85
N LEU A 100 -10.58 8.98 5.64
CA LEU A 100 -9.30 9.48 5.11
C LEU A 100 -8.33 8.35 4.73
N ARG A 101 -8.38 7.22 5.44
CA ARG A 101 -7.48 6.09 5.21
C ARG A 101 -7.51 5.51 3.79
N PRO A 102 -8.69 5.24 3.18
CA PRO A 102 -8.76 4.68 1.83
C PRO A 102 -8.45 5.71 0.72
N LEU A 103 -8.34 7.01 1.05
CA LEU A 103 -8.01 8.03 0.07
C LEU A 103 -6.58 7.79 -0.46
N PRO A 104 -6.40 7.59 -1.79
CA PRO A 104 -5.09 7.38 -2.37
C PRO A 104 -4.19 8.60 -2.15
N SER A 105 -3.05 8.42 -1.49
CA SER A 105 -2.10 9.51 -1.24
C SER A 105 -1.59 10.18 -2.52
N VAL A 106 -1.50 9.41 -3.61
CA VAL A 106 -1.11 9.89 -4.93
C VAL A 106 -2.14 10.86 -5.51
N ALA A 107 -3.43 10.65 -5.22
CA ALA A 107 -4.49 11.56 -5.66
C ALA A 107 -4.39 12.97 -5.03
N LEU A 108 -3.67 13.10 -3.91
CA LEU A 108 -3.43 14.39 -3.26
C LEU A 108 -2.31 15.20 -3.93
N ILE A 109 -1.52 14.60 -4.85
CA ILE A 109 -0.40 15.30 -5.52
C ILE A 109 -0.88 16.60 -6.20
N PRO A 110 -1.94 16.61 -7.01
CA PRO A 110 -2.44 17.84 -7.64
C PRO A 110 -2.81 18.92 -6.62
N LEU A 111 -3.56 18.55 -5.58
CA LEU A 111 -3.98 19.50 -4.54
C LEU A 111 -2.80 20.08 -3.78
N VAL A 112 -1.89 19.22 -3.29
CA VAL A 112 -0.76 19.66 -2.47
C VAL A 112 0.24 20.47 -3.29
N SER A 113 0.41 20.14 -4.58
CA SER A 113 1.24 20.91 -5.50
C SER A 113 0.67 22.30 -5.76
N LEU A 114 -0.65 22.45 -5.88
CA LEU A 114 -1.30 23.76 -5.99
C LEU A 114 -1.17 24.60 -4.70
N LEU A 115 -1.16 23.95 -3.53
CA LEU A 115 -1.08 24.64 -2.24
C LEU A 115 0.35 25.04 -1.83
N LEU A 116 1.32 24.15 -2.05
CA LEU A 116 2.70 24.30 -1.55
C LEU A 116 3.73 24.55 -2.66
N GLY A 117 3.32 24.49 -3.91
CA GLY A 117 4.19 24.48 -5.07
C GLY A 117 4.83 23.11 -5.32
N SER A 118 5.60 23.00 -6.40
CA SER A 118 6.39 21.80 -6.69
C SER A 118 7.68 21.79 -5.85
N GLY A 119 8.09 20.61 -5.33
CA GLY A 119 9.36 20.45 -4.64
C GLY A 119 9.28 19.69 -3.32
N THR A 120 10.36 19.73 -2.54
CA THR A 120 10.56 18.90 -1.33
C THR A 120 9.45 19.07 -0.27
N ARG A 121 8.83 20.25 -0.14
CA ARG A 121 7.74 20.46 0.82
C ARG A 121 6.52 19.62 0.48
N THR A 122 6.12 19.63 -0.78
CA THR A 122 5.02 18.81 -1.31
C THR A 122 5.31 17.33 -1.14
N GLU A 123 6.50 16.90 -1.52
CA GLU A 123 6.94 15.51 -1.40
C GLU A 123 6.93 15.03 0.07
N VAL A 124 7.55 15.76 1.00
CA VAL A 124 7.57 15.44 2.43
C VAL A 124 6.16 15.39 3.02
N THR A 125 5.28 16.32 2.64
CA THR A 125 3.88 16.35 3.11
C THR A 125 3.11 15.11 2.66
N LEU A 126 3.24 14.72 1.39
CA LEU A 126 2.58 13.54 0.83
C LEU A 126 3.11 12.24 1.45
N ILE A 127 4.43 12.14 1.59
CA ILE A 127 5.08 11.00 2.27
C ILE A 127 4.60 10.90 3.71
N ALA A 128 4.54 12.03 4.43
CA ALA A 128 4.06 12.05 5.81
C ALA A 128 2.61 11.58 5.91
N TYR A 129 1.72 12.06 5.03
CA TYR A 129 0.33 11.64 4.99
C TYR A 129 0.18 10.13 4.75
N ALA A 130 0.87 9.59 3.75
CA ALA A 130 0.78 8.16 3.43
C ALA A 130 1.37 7.27 4.53
N SER A 131 2.50 7.69 5.10
CA SER A 131 3.23 6.94 6.12
C SER A 131 2.56 6.97 7.50
N LEU A 132 1.69 7.96 7.74
CA LEU A 132 0.99 8.14 9.02
C LEU A 132 0.10 6.93 9.36
N TRP A 133 -0.63 6.40 8.39
CA TRP A 133 -1.64 5.37 8.64
C TRP A 133 -1.09 4.06 9.17
N PRO A 134 -0.05 3.43 8.56
CA PRO A 134 0.49 2.18 9.10
C PRO A 134 1.10 2.35 10.49
N VAL A 135 1.78 3.48 10.79
CA VAL A 135 2.32 3.75 12.13
C VAL A 135 1.18 3.91 13.13
N LEU A 136 0.17 4.71 12.79
CA LEU A 136 -0.99 4.96 13.65
C LEU A 136 -1.70 3.67 14.05
N PHE A 137 -2.08 2.86 13.04
CA PHE A 137 -2.83 1.63 13.29
C PHE A 137 -2.02 0.58 14.06
N ASN A 138 -0.72 0.44 13.76
CA ASN A 138 0.13 -0.48 14.51
C ASN A 138 0.34 0.00 15.95
N THR A 139 0.38 1.31 16.20
CA THR A 139 0.44 1.85 17.57
C THR A 139 -0.84 1.54 18.34
N VAL A 140 -2.02 1.81 17.77
CA VAL A 140 -3.31 1.49 18.41
C VAL A 140 -3.46 -0.01 18.64
N TYR A 141 -3.11 -0.83 17.64
CA TYR A 141 -3.14 -2.28 17.76
C TYR A 141 -2.22 -2.80 18.87
N GLY A 142 -0.97 -2.31 18.90
CA GLY A 142 0.02 -2.70 19.90
C GLY A 142 -0.41 -2.39 21.35
N LEU A 143 -1.11 -1.28 21.56
CA LEU A 143 -1.69 -0.96 22.87
C LEU A 143 -2.76 -1.97 23.30
N GLY A 144 -3.56 -2.47 22.35
CA GLY A 144 -4.56 -3.51 22.57
C GLY A 144 -3.97 -4.88 22.91
N GLU A 145 -2.74 -5.15 22.44
CA GLU A 145 -2.02 -6.41 22.70
C GLU A 145 -1.16 -6.37 23.98
N THR A 146 -1.13 -5.24 24.68
CA THR A 146 -0.37 -5.11 25.93
C THR A 146 -1.07 -5.88 27.05
N ASP A 147 -0.32 -6.67 27.81
CA ASP A 147 -0.80 -7.54 28.89
C ASP A 147 -1.67 -6.78 29.93
N PRO A 148 -2.97 -7.14 30.05
CA PRO A 148 -3.86 -6.49 31.02
C PRO A 148 -3.41 -6.73 32.46
N LEU A 149 -2.86 -7.92 32.76
CA LEU A 149 -2.42 -8.27 34.12
C LEU A 149 -1.27 -7.36 34.58
N ALA A 150 -0.31 -7.07 33.67
CA ALA A 150 0.78 -6.16 33.99
C ALA A 150 0.28 -4.72 34.26
N LYS A 151 -0.75 -4.26 33.53
CA LYS A 151 -1.40 -2.96 33.78
C LYS A 151 -2.08 -2.92 35.15
N ASP A 152 -2.85 -3.96 35.46
CA ASP A 152 -3.62 -4.05 36.71
C ASP A 152 -2.70 -4.22 37.91
N THR A 153 -1.60 -4.96 37.76
CA THR A 153 -0.56 -5.09 38.79
C THR A 153 0.01 -3.73 39.16
N LEU A 154 0.45 -2.92 38.20
CA LEU A 154 0.97 -1.58 38.51
C LEU A 154 -0.09 -0.67 39.18
N ARG A 155 -1.34 -0.77 38.71
CA ARG A 155 -2.45 0.00 39.32
C ARG A 155 -2.70 -0.45 40.78
N ALA A 156 -2.64 -1.73 41.06
CA ALA A 156 -2.77 -2.27 42.41
C ALA A 156 -1.66 -1.77 43.36
N PHE A 157 -0.46 -1.52 42.83
CA PHE A 157 0.64 -0.88 43.56
C PHE A 157 0.54 0.66 43.63
N GLY A 158 -0.60 1.25 43.21
CA GLY A 158 -0.84 2.70 43.32
C GLY A 158 -0.21 3.54 42.22
N PHE A 159 0.32 2.94 41.16
CA PHE A 159 0.87 3.71 40.03
C PHE A 159 -0.24 4.38 39.21
N GLY A 160 -0.08 5.67 38.92
CA GLY A 160 -1.00 6.43 38.09
C GLY A 160 -0.95 6.04 36.61
N ARG A 161 -1.95 6.50 35.83
CA ARG A 161 -2.10 6.18 34.40
C ARG A 161 -0.84 6.50 33.59
N PHE A 162 -0.16 7.60 33.87
CA PHE A 162 1.07 7.99 33.18
C PHE A 162 2.22 7.02 33.41
N ALA A 163 2.37 6.53 34.65
CA ALA A 163 3.39 5.54 35.00
C ALA A 163 3.11 4.19 34.30
N VAL A 164 1.83 3.77 34.23
CA VAL A 164 1.41 2.57 33.50
C VAL A 164 1.72 2.70 32.01
N LEU A 165 1.41 3.88 31.40
CA LEU A 165 1.72 4.15 29.99
C LEU A 165 3.23 4.01 29.70
N TRP A 166 4.09 4.65 30.50
CA TRP A 166 5.54 4.66 30.26
C TRP A 166 6.24 3.34 30.59
N ARG A 167 5.79 2.61 31.63
CA ARG A 167 6.47 1.40 32.11
C ARG A 167 5.97 0.09 31.51
N VAL A 168 4.71 0.06 31.04
CA VAL A 168 4.08 -1.16 30.52
C VAL A 168 3.58 -0.97 29.09
N GLU A 169 2.74 0.05 28.86
CA GLU A 169 2.05 0.19 27.57
C GLU A 169 3.02 0.57 26.45
N LEU A 170 3.83 1.60 26.62
CA LEU A 170 4.76 2.06 25.59
C LEU A 170 5.84 1.02 25.27
N PRO A 171 6.55 0.41 26.25
CA PRO A 171 7.49 -0.67 25.96
C PRO A 171 6.82 -1.88 25.29
N GLY A 172 5.61 -2.27 25.74
CA GLY A 172 4.85 -3.38 25.15
C GLY A 172 4.40 -3.08 23.71
N THR A 173 4.10 -1.83 23.40
CA THR A 173 3.67 -1.37 22.08
C THR A 173 4.84 -1.13 21.11
N ALA A 174 6.05 -0.86 21.61
CA ALA A 174 7.21 -0.50 20.81
C ALA A 174 7.54 -1.47 19.65
N PRO A 175 7.43 -2.81 19.78
CA PRO A 175 7.63 -3.72 18.65
C PRO A 175 6.58 -3.56 17.54
N PHE A 176 5.35 -3.18 17.90
CA PHE A 176 4.27 -2.92 16.93
C PHE A 176 4.49 -1.58 16.23
N ILE A 177 4.93 -0.55 16.96
CA ILE A 177 5.34 0.74 16.37
C ILE A 177 6.44 0.50 15.35
N ALA A 178 7.48 -0.28 15.69
CA ALA A 178 8.57 -0.60 14.76
C ALA A 178 8.07 -1.34 13.50
N ALA A 179 7.13 -2.27 13.65
CA ALA A 179 6.49 -2.94 12.51
C ALA A 179 5.71 -1.93 11.65
N GLY A 180 4.99 -1.00 12.26
CA GLY A 180 4.31 0.10 11.58
C GLY A 180 5.27 1.00 10.81
N VAL A 181 6.38 1.41 11.43
CA VAL A 181 7.44 2.21 10.79
C VAL A 181 8.02 1.46 9.58
N ARG A 182 8.27 0.16 9.68
CA ARG A 182 8.78 -0.64 8.58
C ARG A 182 7.82 -0.68 7.38
N ILE A 183 6.52 -0.85 7.62
CA ILE A 183 5.50 -0.81 6.58
C ILE A 183 5.46 0.59 5.96
N SER A 184 5.44 1.62 6.78
CA SER A 184 5.43 3.02 6.34
C SER A 184 6.68 3.41 5.56
N ALA A 185 7.84 2.84 5.89
CA ALA A 185 9.09 3.08 5.16
C ALA A 185 9.02 2.63 3.69
N ALA A 186 8.36 1.48 3.44
CA ALA A 186 8.11 1.02 2.08
C ALA A 186 7.11 1.93 1.34
N VAL A 187 6.02 2.33 2.00
CA VAL A 187 5.03 3.26 1.44
C VAL A 187 5.66 4.62 1.15
N ALA A 188 6.51 5.12 2.04
CA ALA A 188 7.27 6.36 1.88
C ALA A 188 8.16 6.34 0.63
N LEU A 189 8.86 5.23 0.38
CA LEU A 189 9.72 5.09 -0.81
C LEU A 189 8.89 5.05 -2.11
N ILE A 190 7.76 4.33 -2.10
CA ILE A 190 6.82 4.30 -3.23
C ILE A 190 6.35 5.71 -3.56
N LEU A 191 5.99 6.49 -2.56
CA LEU A 191 5.44 7.82 -2.78
C LEU A 191 6.52 8.85 -3.14
N ALA A 192 7.73 8.74 -2.57
CA ALA A 192 8.86 9.56 -2.97
C ALA A 192 9.13 9.41 -4.48
N VAL A 193 9.28 8.17 -4.96
CA VAL A 193 9.50 7.90 -6.38
C VAL A 193 8.31 8.34 -7.23
N ALA A 194 7.07 8.14 -6.76
CA ALA A 194 5.86 8.54 -7.48
C ALA A 194 5.75 10.06 -7.65
N THR A 195 6.01 10.82 -6.59
CA THR A 195 5.97 12.29 -6.63
C THR A 195 7.08 12.87 -7.49
N GLU A 196 8.28 12.31 -7.42
CA GLU A 196 9.41 12.69 -8.26
C GLU A 196 9.11 12.43 -9.76
N LEU A 197 8.53 11.27 -10.10
CA LEU A 197 8.13 10.92 -11.47
C LEU A 197 7.14 11.92 -12.05
N LEU A 198 6.13 12.33 -11.26
CA LEU A 198 5.10 13.26 -11.71
C LEU A 198 5.58 14.72 -11.72
N SER A 199 6.55 15.08 -10.87
CA SER A 199 7.07 16.45 -10.86
C SER A 199 7.92 16.79 -12.07
N GLY A 200 8.67 15.82 -12.60
CA GLY A 200 9.51 15.96 -13.79
C GLY A 200 10.70 16.93 -13.66
N PHE A 201 10.81 17.68 -12.55
CA PHE A 201 11.81 18.72 -12.35
C PHE A 201 12.57 18.55 -11.06
N GLY A 202 13.88 18.85 -11.06
CA GLY A 202 14.75 18.79 -9.90
C GLY A 202 15.74 17.62 -9.96
N GLN A 203 16.02 17.02 -8.81
CA GLN A 203 16.90 15.86 -8.66
C GLN A 203 16.18 14.80 -7.81
N GLY A 204 16.36 13.53 -8.19
CA GLY A 204 15.77 12.41 -7.50
C GLY A 204 15.83 11.13 -8.33
N LEU A 205 15.63 9.98 -7.69
CA LEU A 205 15.62 8.70 -8.38
C LEU A 205 14.44 8.58 -9.35
N GLY A 206 13.25 9.05 -8.96
CA GLY A 206 12.07 9.08 -9.83
C GLY A 206 12.24 10.05 -10.99
N ILE A 207 12.88 11.20 -10.77
CA ILE A 207 13.22 12.17 -11.82
C ILE A 207 14.20 11.58 -12.81
N PHE A 208 15.24 10.86 -12.33
CA PHE A 208 16.16 10.12 -13.21
C PHE A 208 15.40 9.13 -14.11
N ILE A 209 14.45 8.38 -13.54
CA ILE A 209 13.64 7.41 -14.28
C ILE A 209 12.75 8.13 -15.33
N ALA A 210 12.12 9.26 -14.96
CA ALA A 210 11.29 10.05 -15.87
C ALA A 210 12.10 10.63 -17.03
N GLN A 211 13.29 11.18 -16.75
CA GLN A 211 14.17 11.73 -17.78
C GLN A 211 14.76 10.65 -18.69
N ALA A 212 15.06 9.47 -18.12
CA ALA A 212 15.55 8.35 -18.88
C ALA A 212 14.52 7.85 -19.91
N GLU A 213 13.21 7.94 -19.65
CA GLU A 213 12.14 7.51 -20.57
C GLU A 213 12.25 8.19 -21.95
N THR A 214 12.66 9.45 -21.99
CA THR A 214 12.77 10.24 -23.23
C THR A 214 14.15 10.14 -23.91
N ALA A 215 15.11 9.40 -23.33
CA ALA A 215 16.47 9.27 -23.85
C ALA A 215 16.59 8.14 -24.91
N THR A 216 17.59 8.24 -25.79
CA THR A 216 17.83 7.27 -26.89
C THR A 216 18.00 5.81 -26.43
N ASP A 217 18.64 5.57 -25.28
CA ASP A 217 18.79 4.24 -24.63
C ASP A 217 17.85 4.11 -23.42
N GLY A 218 16.73 4.78 -23.44
CA GLY A 218 15.87 5.07 -22.29
C GLY A 218 15.46 3.86 -21.47
N THR A 219 14.99 2.80 -22.10
CA THR A 219 14.52 1.60 -21.39
C THR A 219 15.60 0.96 -20.50
N ARG A 220 16.86 0.95 -20.97
CA ARG A 220 18.00 0.43 -20.18
C ARG A 220 18.24 1.28 -18.94
N ASP A 221 18.18 2.59 -19.06
CA ASP A 221 18.44 3.52 -17.97
C ASP A 221 17.26 3.54 -16.99
N VAL A 222 16.02 3.48 -17.47
CA VAL A 222 14.81 3.28 -16.66
C VAL A 222 14.93 2.00 -15.83
N LEU A 223 15.25 0.85 -16.47
CA LEU A 223 15.40 -0.42 -15.75
C LEU A 223 16.57 -0.40 -14.76
N ALA A 224 17.67 0.28 -15.06
CA ALA A 224 18.76 0.48 -14.11
C ALA A 224 18.31 1.31 -12.89
N GLY A 225 17.53 2.36 -13.11
CA GLY A 225 16.88 3.13 -12.03
C GLY A 225 15.92 2.28 -11.19
N VAL A 226 15.10 1.43 -11.83
CA VAL A 226 14.21 0.46 -11.16
C VAL A 226 15.01 -0.53 -10.30
N VAL A 227 16.14 -1.03 -10.80
CA VAL A 227 17.03 -1.92 -10.01
C VAL A 227 17.53 -1.18 -8.76
N TRP A 228 17.95 0.08 -8.88
CA TRP A 228 18.36 0.89 -7.75
C TRP A 228 17.21 1.13 -6.76
N ALA A 229 16.00 1.45 -7.23
CA ALA A 229 14.82 1.61 -6.39
C ALA A 229 14.51 0.33 -5.59
N GLY A 230 14.59 -0.84 -6.26
CA GLY A 230 14.41 -2.14 -5.61
C GLY A 230 15.51 -2.45 -4.59
N CYS A 231 16.78 -2.16 -4.93
CA CYS A 231 17.91 -2.32 -4.01
C CYS A 231 17.77 -1.41 -2.77
N LEU A 232 17.38 -0.15 -2.96
CA LEU A 232 17.11 0.78 -1.84
C LEU A 232 16.01 0.25 -0.94
N GLY A 233 14.89 -0.22 -1.53
CA GLY A 233 13.80 -0.82 -0.77
C GLY A 233 14.24 -2.05 0.04
N LEU A 234 15.07 -2.93 -0.54
CA LEU A 234 15.63 -4.09 0.16
C LEU A 234 16.58 -3.67 1.29
N VAL A 235 17.46 -2.70 1.05
CA VAL A 235 18.41 -2.21 2.06
C VAL A 235 17.65 -1.55 3.23
N ILE A 236 16.73 -0.66 2.94
CA ILE A 236 15.89 0.00 3.95
C ILE A 236 15.14 -1.06 4.79
N ASN A 237 14.45 -2.00 4.13
CA ASN A 237 13.74 -3.07 4.85
C ASN A 237 14.71 -3.95 5.66
N GLY A 238 15.87 -4.29 5.11
CA GLY A 238 16.88 -5.09 5.80
C GLY A 238 17.45 -4.40 7.04
N VAL A 239 17.73 -3.10 6.96
CA VAL A 239 18.20 -2.28 8.10
C VAL A 239 17.12 -2.21 9.18
N LEU A 240 15.87 -1.93 8.81
CA LEU A 240 14.76 -1.85 9.77
C LEU A 240 14.47 -3.19 10.43
N VAL A 241 14.46 -4.29 9.68
CA VAL A 241 14.32 -5.65 10.24
C VAL A 241 15.50 -5.99 11.16
N GLY A 242 16.72 -5.60 10.80
CA GLY A 242 17.92 -5.78 11.63
C GLY A 242 17.81 -5.00 12.95
N ALA A 243 17.40 -3.74 12.87
CA ALA A 243 17.16 -2.89 14.04
C ALA A 243 16.04 -3.47 14.94
N GLU A 244 14.90 -3.86 14.33
CA GLU A 244 13.79 -4.49 15.05
C GLU A 244 14.24 -5.77 15.78
N ARG A 245 15.07 -6.59 15.12
CA ARG A 245 15.61 -7.82 15.73
C ARG A 245 16.53 -7.57 16.92
N ARG A 246 17.33 -6.51 16.87
CA ARG A 246 18.27 -6.15 17.95
C ARG A 246 17.56 -5.47 19.10
N LEU A 247 16.68 -4.51 18.81
CA LEU A 247 16.01 -3.71 19.84
C LEU A 247 14.92 -4.48 20.58
N PHE A 248 14.22 -5.41 19.90
CA PHE A 248 13.07 -6.14 20.45
C PHE A 248 13.26 -7.66 20.51
N ALA A 249 14.50 -8.14 20.73
CA ALA A 249 14.80 -9.56 20.88
C ALA A 249 13.95 -10.21 22.00
N TRP A 250 13.78 -9.50 23.13
CA TRP A 250 12.98 -9.91 24.27
C TRP A 250 11.49 -10.13 23.96
N ALA A 251 10.92 -9.41 23.02
CA ALA A 251 9.51 -9.54 22.66
C ALA A 251 9.19 -10.83 21.87
N ARG A 252 10.20 -11.45 21.26
CA ARG A 252 10.06 -12.72 20.51
C ARG A 252 10.01 -13.94 21.41
N GLU A 253 10.76 -13.94 22.50
CA GLU A 253 10.79 -15.04 23.45
C GLU A 253 9.42 -15.23 24.11
N ARG A 254 8.72 -14.13 24.40
CA ARG A 254 7.36 -14.18 24.97
C ARG A 254 6.30 -14.73 24.00
N ARG A 255 6.42 -14.50 22.69
CA ARG A 255 5.47 -15.04 21.70
C ARG A 255 5.58 -16.55 21.48
N GLY A 256 6.69 -17.17 21.88
CA GLY A 256 6.90 -18.61 21.78
C GLY A 256 6.25 -19.42 22.91
N THR A 257 5.97 -18.81 24.06
CA THR A 257 5.45 -19.49 25.26
C THR A 257 3.95 -19.32 25.49
N ASP A 258 3.33 -18.26 24.93
CA ASP A 258 1.93 -17.93 25.19
C ASP A 258 1.06 -18.01 23.92
N GLY A 259 0.96 -19.21 23.35
CA GLY A 259 0.11 -19.49 22.18
C GLY A 259 -1.41 -19.45 22.44
N GLN A 260 -1.88 -18.96 23.58
CA GLN A 260 -3.32 -18.91 23.91
C GLN A 260 -3.67 -17.74 24.84
N PHE A 261 -3.35 -16.50 24.46
CA PHE A 261 -4.16 -15.42 25.00
C PHE A 261 -5.48 -15.41 24.22
N THR A 262 -6.48 -16.05 24.80
CA THR A 262 -7.88 -15.85 24.46
C THR A 262 -8.12 -14.34 24.51
N ARG A 263 -8.32 -13.78 23.35
CA ARG A 263 -8.76 -12.41 23.13
C ARG A 263 -10.04 -12.22 23.96
N GLU A 264 -9.89 -11.81 25.22
CA GLU A 264 -11.01 -11.17 25.91
C GLU A 264 -11.34 -9.95 25.05
N ARG A 265 -12.37 -10.14 24.27
CA ARG A 265 -12.98 -9.10 23.44
C ARG A 265 -13.35 -8.01 24.42
N THR A 266 -12.44 -7.04 24.59
CA THR A 266 -12.69 -5.84 25.39
C THR A 266 -14.12 -5.44 25.07
N ARG A 267 -14.99 -5.46 26.08
CA ARG A 267 -16.41 -5.09 25.94
C ARG A 267 -16.40 -3.75 25.21
N ARG A 268 -16.72 -3.80 23.94
CA ARG A 268 -16.95 -2.58 23.15
C ARG A 268 -18.07 -1.87 23.91
N THR A 269 -17.73 -0.87 24.69
CA THR A 269 -18.71 0.08 25.20
C THR A 269 -19.52 0.48 23.99
N ALA A 270 -20.83 0.25 24.05
CA ALA A 270 -21.75 0.64 22.98
C ALA A 270 -21.73 2.17 22.93
N VAL A 271 -20.74 2.69 22.20
CA VAL A 271 -20.63 4.13 21.97
C VAL A 271 -21.85 4.52 21.13
N PRO A 272 -22.66 5.48 21.56
CA PRO A 272 -23.84 5.90 20.82
C PRO A 272 -23.47 6.24 19.37
N PHE A 273 -24.30 5.83 18.43
CA PHE A 273 -24.10 6.11 17.00
C PHE A 273 -23.80 7.61 16.75
N LEU A 274 -24.48 8.48 17.49
CA LEU A 274 -24.29 9.93 17.44
C LEU A 274 -22.84 10.36 17.78
N LEU A 275 -22.17 9.73 18.74
CA LEU A 275 -20.81 10.09 19.10
C LEU A 275 -19.77 9.69 18.02
N ARG A 276 -20.06 8.64 17.26
CA ARG A 276 -19.21 8.21 16.15
C ARG A 276 -19.14 9.22 15.00
N TRP A 277 -20.26 9.90 14.76
CA TRP A 277 -20.38 10.86 13.66
C TRP A 277 -20.20 12.31 14.11
N SER A 278 -20.28 12.58 15.43
CA SER A 278 -20.24 13.95 15.97
C SER A 278 -18.98 14.71 15.58
N VAL A 279 -17.80 14.10 15.70
CA VAL A 279 -16.53 14.77 15.35
C VAL A 279 -16.44 15.02 13.86
N LEU A 280 -16.87 14.06 13.02
CA LEU A 280 -16.90 14.29 11.58
C LEU A 280 -17.85 15.41 11.21
N LEU A 281 -19.05 15.41 11.76
CA LEU A 281 -20.06 16.46 11.52
C LEU A 281 -19.58 17.82 12.00
N VAL A 282 -18.98 17.89 13.20
CA VAL A 282 -18.40 19.12 13.74
C VAL A 282 -17.24 19.59 12.87
N ALA A 283 -16.33 18.70 12.47
CA ALA A 283 -15.21 19.06 11.62
C ALA A 283 -15.66 19.59 10.25
N VAL A 284 -16.63 18.91 9.61
CA VAL A 284 -17.21 19.37 8.35
C VAL A 284 -17.97 20.69 8.55
N GLY A 285 -18.72 20.85 9.64
CA GLY A 285 -19.41 22.11 9.97
C GLY A 285 -18.44 23.26 10.21
N CYS A 286 -17.37 23.03 10.96
CA CYS A 286 -16.33 24.04 11.17
C CYS A 286 -15.63 24.41 9.85
N TRP A 287 -15.36 23.42 9.00
CA TRP A 287 -14.79 23.70 7.67
C TRP A 287 -15.76 24.51 6.81
N GLU A 288 -17.05 24.14 6.76
CA GLU A 288 -18.09 24.88 6.03
C GLU A 288 -18.16 26.35 6.48
N LEU A 289 -18.20 26.59 7.79
CA LEU A 289 -18.23 27.95 8.36
C LEU A 289 -16.94 28.74 8.07
N ALA A 290 -15.78 28.12 8.26
CA ALA A 290 -14.50 28.76 8.01
C ALA A 290 -14.30 29.08 6.51
N ALA A 291 -14.70 28.17 5.63
CA ALA A 291 -14.60 28.36 4.20
C ALA A 291 -15.51 29.48 3.69
N ARG A 292 -16.73 29.57 4.22
CA ARG A 292 -17.65 30.69 3.91
C ARG A 292 -17.16 32.02 4.46
N ALA A 293 -16.57 32.02 5.66
CA ALA A 293 -16.08 33.25 6.30
C ALA A 293 -14.85 33.83 5.58
N ARG A 294 -13.99 32.99 4.97
CA ARG A 294 -12.73 33.43 4.34
C ARG A 294 -12.80 33.56 2.83
N ASP A 295 -13.87 33.07 2.19
CA ASP A 295 -14.05 32.97 0.73
C ASP A 295 -12.79 32.48 -0.02
N SER A 296 -12.17 31.44 0.56
CA SER A 296 -10.90 30.91 0.07
C SER A 296 -11.12 30.06 -1.16
N VAL A 297 -10.43 30.38 -2.25
CA VAL A 297 -10.41 29.57 -3.47
C VAL A 297 -9.81 28.18 -3.22
N TYR A 298 -8.83 28.10 -2.30
CA TYR A 298 -8.11 26.87 -2.01
C TYR A 298 -8.91 25.83 -1.20
N PHE A 299 -9.81 26.31 -0.35
CA PHE A 299 -10.63 25.47 0.53
C PHE A 299 -12.11 25.79 0.36
N PRO A 300 -12.74 25.28 -0.72
CA PRO A 300 -14.16 25.53 -0.97
C PRO A 300 -15.04 24.91 0.14
N PRO A 301 -16.24 25.46 0.39
CA PRO A 301 -17.18 24.89 1.35
C PRO A 301 -17.56 23.46 1.00
N PRO A 302 -17.59 22.50 1.95
CA PRO A 302 -17.98 21.12 1.72
C PRO A 302 -19.30 20.94 0.97
N LEU A 303 -20.31 21.75 1.28
CA LEU A 303 -21.60 21.68 0.60
C LEU A 303 -21.49 22.05 -0.89
N ARG A 304 -20.60 23.00 -1.24
CA ARG A 304 -20.33 23.37 -2.63
C ARG A 304 -19.62 22.23 -3.37
N ILE A 305 -18.69 21.54 -2.69
CA ILE A 305 -18.00 20.36 -3.26
C ILE A 305 -19.00 19.24 -3.55
N VAL A 306 -19.89 18.92 -2.59
CA VAL A 306 -20.91 17.86 -2.76
C VAL A 306 -21.89 18.20 -3.90
N ARG A 307 -22.32 19.45 -4.00
CA ARG A 307 -23.17 19.89 -5.13
C ARG A 307 -22.43 19.75 -6.46
N HIS A 308 -21.18 20.17 -6.51
CA HIS A 308 -20.36 20.05 -7.71
C HIS A 308 -20.14 18.58 -8.13
N VAL A 309 -19.95 17.66 -7.18
CA VAL A 309 -19.92 16.20 -7.44
C VAL A 309 -21.22 15.73 -8.08
N TYR A 310 -22.36 16.17 -7.53
CA TYR A 310 -23.67 15.82 -8.07
C TYR A 310 -23.86 16.37 -9.48
N ASP A 311 -23.62 17.67 -9.67
CA ASP A 311 -23.81 18.37 -10.96
C ASP A 311 -22.90 17.81 -12.04
N LEU A 312 -21.64 17.50 -11.71
CA LEU A 312 -20.64 17.03 -12.66
C LEU A 312 -20.88 15.57 -13.08
N TRP A 313 -21.25 14.68 -12.14
CA TRP A 313 -21.27 13.24 -12.42
C TRP A 313 -22.62 12.55 -12.23
N PHE A 314 -23.53 13.07 -11.42
CA PHE A 314 -24.75 12.37 -11.01
C PHE A 314 -26.05 13.12 -11.35
N SER A 315 -26.01 14.15 -12.18
CA SER A 315 -27.18 14.91 -12.63
C SER A 315 -27.73 14.47 -13.99
N GLY A 316 -27.27 13.32 -14.49
CA GLY A 316 -27.69 12.78 -15.79
C GLY A 316 -29.11 12.22 -15.81
N PRO A 317 -29.59 11.83 -17.00
CA PRO A 317 -30.93 11.29 -17.16
C PRO A 317 -31.07 9.90 -16.54
N ALA A 318 -32.27 9.55 -16.07
CA ALA A 318 -32.54 8.25 -15.41
C ALA A 318 -32.20 7.04 -16.31
N ARG A 319 -32.31 7.17 -17.64
CA ARG A 319 -31.89 6.12 -18.60
C ARG A 319 -30.40 5.76 -18.54
N HIS A 320 -29.54 6.66 -18.09
CA HIS A 320 -28.12 6.48 -17.86
C HIS A 320 -27.79 6.32 -16.36
N LEU A 321 -28.72 5.80 -15.56
CA LEU A 321 -28.56 5.62 -14.10
C LEU A 321 -28.16 6.92 -13.38
N PHE A 322 -28.65 8.06 -13.83
CA PHE A 322 -28.30 9.40 -13.37
C PHE A 322 -26.84 9.81 -13.63
N LEU A 323 -26.07 9.02 -14.39
CA LEU A 323 -24.70 9.40 -14.79
C LEU A 323 -24.74 10.41 -15.93
N THR A 324 -23.86 11.38 -15.85
CA THR A 324 -23.59 12.34 -16.96
C THR A 324 -22.59 11.75 -17.95
N ALA A 325 -22.44 12.34 -19.13
CA ALA A 325 -21.39 11.99 -20.08
C ALA A 325 -19.99 12.14 -19.42
N ALA A 326 -19.80 13.16 -18.58
CA ALA A 326 -18.55 13.33 -17.83
C ALA A 326 -18.29 12.16 -16.86
N ALA A 327 -19.32 11.55 -16.25
CA ALA A 327 -19.17 10.36 -15.41
C ALA A 327 -18.80 9.13 -16.23
N GLU A 328 -19.38 8.98 -17.42
CA GLU A 328 -19.05 7.88 -18.34
C GLU A 328 -17.60 7.94 -18.81
N ASP A 329 -17.05 9.14 -19.06
CA ASP A 329 -15.66 9.34 -19.46
C ASP A 329 -14.68 9.34 -18.28
N THR A 330 -15.13 9.63 -17.06
CA THR A 330 -14.24 9.76 -15.89
C THR A 330 -14.30 8.54 -15.00
N ILE A 331 -15.50 8.11 -14.57
CA ILE A 331 -15.65 7.09 -13.51
C ILE A 331 -15.59 5.68 -14.08
N LEU A 332 -16.32 5.42 -15.18
CA LEU A 332 -16.45 4.06 -15.72
C LEU A 332 -15.12 3.51 -16.25
N PRO A 333 -14.28 4.25 -16.99
CA PRO A 333 -12.99 3.76 -17.43
C PRO A 333 -12.05 3.43 -16.26
N SER A 334 -11.98 4.31 -15.25
CA SER A 334 -11.14 4.08 -14.06
C SER A 334 -11.57 2.83 -13.31
N LEU A 335 -12.87 2.66 -13.04
CA LEU A 335 -13.39 1.47 -12.37
C LEU A 335 -13.20 0.21 -13.21
N GLY A 336 -13.38 0.27 -14.52
CA GLY A 336 -13.15 -0.85 -15.43
C GLY A 336 -11.69 -1.32 -15.42
N ARG A 337 -10.73 -0.40 -15.53
CA ARG A 337 -9.29 -0.68 -15.46
C ARG A 337 -8.88 -1.25 -14.10
N MET A 338 -9.37 -0.63 -13.03
CA MET A 338 -9.12 -1.08 -11.67
C MET A 338 -9.67 -2.49 -11.44
N ALA A 339 -10.92 -2.75 -11.84
CA ALA A 339 -11.56 -4.06 -11.68
C ALA A 339 -10.84 -5.15 -12.50
N ALA A 340 -10.48 -4.85 -13.77
CA ALA A 340 -9.73 -5.77 -14.62
C ALA A 340 -8.34 -6.08 -14.02
N GLY A 341 -7.58 -5.04 -13.65
CA GLY A 341 -6.26 -5.20 -13.05
C GLY A 341 -6.30 -5.96 -11.73
N PHE A 342 -7.24 -5.61 -10.85
CA PHE A 342 -7.43 -6.30 -9.57
C PHE A 342 -7.84 -7.77 -9.75
N ALA A 343 -8.78 -8.07 -10.66
CA ALA A 343 -9.22 -9.44 -10.93
C ALA A 343 -8.07 -10.30 -11.49
N LEU A 344 -7.31 -9.78 -12.46
CA LEU A 344 -6.13 -10.47 -13.00
C LEU A 344 -5.08 -10.70 -11.92
N ALA A 345 -4.78 -9.69 -11.09
CA ALA A 345 -3.86 -9.82 -9.97
C ALA A 345 -4.34 -10.83 -8.92
N ALA A 346 -5.64 -10.85 -8.61
CA ALA A 346 -6.25 -11.81 -7.69
C ALA A 346 -6.11 -13.24 -8.20
N VAL A 347 -6.50 -13.49 -9.44
CA VAL A 347 -6.41 -14.84 -10.05
C VAL A 347 -4.95 -15.31 -10.11
N ALA A 348 -4.05 -14.49 -10.67
CA ALA A 348 -2.64 -14.83 -10.77
C ALA A 348 -1.98 -15.00 -9.40
N GLY A 349 -2.23 -14.06 -8.47
CA GLY A 349 -1.66 -14.09 -7.13
C GLY A 349 -2.13 -15.30 -6.30
N ILE A 350 -3.41 -15.66 -6.37
CA ILE A 350 -3.93 -16.86 -5.68
C ILE A 350 -3.33 -18.14 -6.30
N ALA A 351 -3.37 -18.26 -7.62
CA ALA A 351 -2.88 -19.46 -8.31
C ALA A 351 -1.37 -19.66 -8.06
N LEU A 352 -0.55 -18.63 -8.30
CA LEU A 352 0.89 -18.69 -8.06
C LEU A 352 1.22 -18.81 -6.57
N GLY A 353 0.50 -18.10 -5.70
CA GLY A 353 0.71 -18.15 -4.27
C GLY A 353 0.47 -19.54 -3.70
N ILE A 354 -0.65 -20.17 -4.05
CA ILE A 354 -0.94 -21.55 -3.59
C ILE A 354 0.10 -22.53 -4.13
N THR A 355 0.45 -22.47 -5.42
CA THR A 355 1.43 -23.39 -6.04
C THR A 355 2.81 -23.27 -5.39
N VAL A 356 3.29 -22.05 -5.20
CA VAL A 356 4.57 -21.78 -4.53
C VAL A 356 4.51 -22.15 -3.04
N GLY A 357 3.40 -21.83 -2.37
CA GLY A 357 3.23 -22.10 -0.94
C GLY A 357 3.16 -23.59 -0.57
N ARG A 358 2.68 -24.44 -1.47
CA ARG A 358 2.58 -25.90 -1.26
C ARG A 358 3.93 -26.59 -1.17
N SER A 359 4.99 -26.05 -1.74
CA SER A 359 6.33 -26.62 -1.76
C SER A 359 7.33 -25.76 -1.02
N ARG A 360 7.93 -26.30 0.06
CA ARG A 360 9.02 -25.60 0.78
C ARG A 360 10.21 -25.27 -0.12
N ARG A 361 10.48 -26.13 -1.12
CA ARG A 361 11.59 -25.90 -2.08
C ARG A 361 11.23 -24.82 -3.07
N ALA A 362 10.02 -24.87 -3.65
CA ALA A 362 9.54 -23.84 -4.58
C ALA A 362 9.50 -22.45 -3.90
N TYR A 363 9.01 -22.39 -2.67
CA TYR A 363 9.00 -21.15 -1.91
C TYR A 363 10.42 -20.62 -1.67
N ALA A 364 11.34 -21.46 -1.22
CA ALA A 364 12.72 -21.05 -0.99
C ALA A 364 13.44 -20.61 -2.28
N LEU A 365 13.09 -21.21 -3.42
CA LEU A 365 13.59 -20.82 -4.74
C LEU A 365 13.07 -19.43 -5.16
N CYS A 366 11.77 -19.19 -5.00
CA CYS A 366 11.13 -17.95 -5.43
C CYS A 366 11.32 -16.78 -4.46
N ASP A 367 11.57 -17.04 -3.17
CA ASP A 367 11.57 -16.01 -2.11
C ASP A 367 12.46 -14.79 -2.41
N PRO A 368 13.72 -14.89 -2.87
CA PRO A 368 14.54 -13.71 -3.16
C PRO A 368 13.98 -12.87 -4.32
N VAL A 369 13.44 -13.54 -5.34
CA VAL A 369 12.81 -12.85 -6.49
C VAL A 369 11.55 -12.12 -6.03
N LEU A 370 10.72 -12.78 -5.21
CA LEU A 370 9.52 -12.17 -4.64
C LEU A 370 9.85 -10.99 -3.72
N GLN A 371 10.90 -11.10 -2.90
CA GLN A 371 11.35 -10.03 -2.03
C GLN A 371 11.84 -8.82 -2.83
N PHE A 372 12.64 -9.05 -3.89
CA PHE A 372 13.10 -7.98 -4.76
C PHE A 372 11.95 -7.32 -5.52
N ALA A 373 11.11 -8.12 -6.20
CA ALA A 373 10.01 -7.59 -7.00
C ALA A 373 9.01 -6.76 -6.16
N ARG A 374 8.80 -7.16 -4.91
CA ARG A 374 7.96 -6.45 -3.96
C ARG A 374 8.61 -5.18 -3.39
N ALA A 375 9.95 -5.11 -3.39
CA ALA A 375 10.68 -3.94 -2.93
C ALA A 375 10.75 -2.84 -4.00
N VAL A 376 10.55 -3.20 -5.28
CA VAL A 376 10.48 -2.22 -6.38
C VAL A 376 9.22 -1.38 -6.22
N PRO A 377 9.32 -0.04 -6.16
CA PRO A 377 8.15 0.83 -6.17
C PRO A 377 7.37 0.67 -7.49
N PRO A 378 6.08 0.28 -7.46
CA PRO A 378 5.32 0.09 -8.69
C PRO A 378 5.29 1.29 -9.64
N PRO A 379 5.24 2.55 -9.16
CA PRO A 379 5.33 3.71 -10.04
C PRO A 379 6.61 3.73 -10.90
N ALA A 380 7.73 3.25 -10.38
CA ALA A 380 9.00 3.22 -11.10
C ALA A 380 8.98 2.34 -12.36
N LEU A 381 8.07 1.36 -12.43
CA LEU A 381 7.92 0.48 -13.59
C LEU A 381 6.94 1.01 -14.64
N VAL A 382 6.17 2.04 -14.33
CA VAL A 382 5.18 2.55 -15.27
C VAL A 382 5.81 3.02 -16.58
N PRO A 383 6.97 3.73 -16.62
CA PRO A 383 7.66 4.04 -17.86
C PRO A 383 8.01 2.81 -18.72
N VAL A 384 8.33 1.69 -18.09
CA VAL A 384 8.56 0.42 -18.80
C VAL A 384 7.27 -0.08 -19.45
N PHE A 385 6.16 0.00 -18.74
CA PHE A 385 4.86 -0.38 -19.28
C PHE A 385 4.39 0.56 -20.40
N VAL A 386 4.73 1.85 -20.34
CA VAL A 386 4.52 2.80 -21.46
C VAL A 386 5.29 2.36 -22.69
N VAL A 387 6.56 2.00 -22.54
CA VAL A 387 7.38 1.52 -23.67
C VAL A 387 6.82 0.23 -24.29
N VAL A 388 6.26 -0.68 -23.48
CA VAL A 388 5.78 -2.00 -23.94
C VAL A 388 4.37 -1.94 -24.53
N PHE A 389 3.49 -1.14 -23.95
CA PHE A 389 2.05 -1.13 -24.27
C PHE A 389 1.56 0.18 -24.87
N ASP A 390 2.42 1.19 -25.01
CA ASP A 390 2.07 2.58 -25.28
C ASP A 390 1.15 3.18 -24.19
N PHE A 391 0.83 4.46 -24.30
CA PHE A 391 -0.14 5.08 -23.40
C PHE A 391 -1.55 4.51 -23.64
N GLY A 392 -2.26 4.20 -22.56
CA GLY A 392 -3.64 3.74 -22.64
C GLY A 392 -3.97 2.63 -21.65
N THR A 393 -5.16 2.06 -21.84
CA THR A 393 -5.73 1.04 -20.92
C THR A 393 -4.82 -0.17 -20.68
N PRO A 394 -4.11 -0.77 -21.67
CA PRO A 394 -3.23 -1.91 -21.40
C PRO A 394 -2.09 -1.59 -20.42
N MET A 395 -1.43 -0.44 -20.57
CA MET A 395 -0.38 0.05 -19.68
C MET A 395 -0.91 0.24 -18.26
N GLN A 396 -2.07 0.90 -18.14
CA GLN A 396 -2.70 1.17 -16.84
C GLN A 396 -3.11 -0.12 -16.13
N VAL A 397 -3.72 -1.07 -16.85
CA VAL A 397 -4.06 -2.39 -16.29
C VAL A 397 -2.81 -3.17 -15.90
N ALA A 398 -1.74 -3.17 -16.72
CA ALA A 398 -0.47 -3.84 -16.39
C ALA A 398 0.16 -3.25 -15.10
N SER A 399 0.14 -1.93 -14.95
CA SER A 399 0.61 -1.23 -13.75
C SER A 399 -0.16 -1.65 -12.50
N ILE A 400 -1.49 -1.74 -12.59
CA ILE A 400 -2.36 -2.20 -11.51
C ILE A 400 -2.07 -3.67 -11.17
N VAL A 401 -1.98 -4.55 -12.18
CA VAL A 401 -1.67 -5.98 -11.98
C VAL A 401 -0.34 -6.14 -11.25
N PHE A 402 0.71 -5.47 -11.72
CA PHE A 402 2.03 -5.56 -11.10
C PHE A 402 2.01 -5.14 -9.64
N SER A 403 1.33 -4.06 -9.29
CA SER A 403 1.23 -3.60 -7.91
C SER A 403 0.42 -4.54 -7.02
N ALA A 404 -0.71 -5.01 -7.54
CA ALA A 404 -1.71 -5.73 -6.76
C ALA A 404 -1.39 -7.23 -6.58
N VAL A 405 -0.59 -7.84 -7.46
CA VAL A 405 -0.33 -9.28 -7.44
C VAL A 405 0.47 -9.73 -6.21
N TRP A 406 1.42 -8.92 -5.73
CA TRP A 406 2.36 -9.32 -4.67
C TRP A 406 1.69 -9.57 -3.32
N PRO A 407 0.82 -8.69 -2.79
CA PRO A 407 0.12 -8.97 -1.55
C PRO A 407 -0.76 -10.22 -1.62
N VAL A 408 -1.46 -10.43 -2.74
CA VAL A 408 -2.27 -11.64 -2.92
C VAL A 408 -1.40 -12.89 -2.95
N LEU A 409 -0.31 -12.88 -3.74
CA LEU A 409 0.60 -14.01 -3.89
C LEU A 409 1.22 -14.42 -2.54
N VAL A 410 1.80 -13.46 -1.82
CA VAL A 410 2.47 -13.74 -0.55
C VAL A 410 1.49 -14.25 0.50
N ASN A 411 0.34 -13.58 0.66
CA ASN A 411 -0.66 -14.00 1.62
C ASN A 411 -1.28 -15.37 1.26
N SER A 412 -1.49 -15.66 -0.03
CA SER A 412 -1.97 -16.96 -0.50
C SER A 412 -0.94 -18.06 -0.24
N ALA A 413 0.35 -17.78 -0.49
CA ALA A 413 1.44 -18.73 -0.22
C ALA A 413 1.57 -19.03 1.28
N GLU A 414 1.51 -18.00 2.13
CA GLU A 414 1.52 -18.17 3.59
C GLU A 414 0.27 -18.91 4.08
N GLY A 415 -0.90 -18.63 3.49
CA GLY A 415 -2.15 -19.32 3.77
C GLY A 415 -2.06 -20.81 3.46
N ALA A 416 -1.55 -21.16 2.27
CA ALA A 416 -1.36 -22.55 1.86
C ALA A 416 -0.34 -23.30 2.72
N ARG A 417 0.70 -22.62 3.24
CA ARG A 417 1.71 -23.20 4.15
C ARG A 417 1.21 -23.37 5.57
N ALA A 418 0.27 -22.56 6.00
CA ALA A 418 -0.30 -22.62 7.35
C ALA A 418 -1.38 -23.70 7.52
N THR A 419 -1.66 -24.48 6.48
CA THR A 419 -2.56 -25.65 6.59
C THR A 419 -2.00 -26.63 7.63
N ASP A 420 -2.85 -26.99 8.59
CA ASP A 420 -2.50 -27.88 9.69
C ASP A 420 -1.94 -29.22 9.16
N PRO A 421 -0.73 -29.63 9.59
CA PRO A 421 -0.13 -30.91 9.20
C PRO A 421 -1.02 -32.12 9.50
N LEU A 422 -1.70 -32.12 10.65
CA LEU A 422 -2.61 -33.20 11.03
C LEU A 422 -3.75 -33.37 10.03
N ARG A 423 -4.33 -32.27 9.56
CA ARG A 423 -5.37 -32.32 8.52
C ARG A 423 -4.85 -32.86 7.18
N LEU A 424 -3.57 -32.58 6.86
CA LEU A 424 -2.93 -33.13 5.66
C LEU A 424 -2.70 -34.66 5.79
N GLU A 425 -2.36 -35.14 6.98
CA GLU A 425 -2.23 -36.57 7.27
C GLU A 425 -3.58 -37.28 7.19
N VAL A 426 -4.64 -36.71 7.78
CA VAL A 426 -6.02 -37.23 7.65
C VAL A 426 -6.44 -37.32 6.17
N ALA A 427 -6.15 -36.29 5.37
CA ALA A 427 -6.43 -36.30 3.95
C ALA A 427 -5.63 -37.39 3.17
N ALA A 428 -4.42 -37.71 3.66
CA ALA A 428 -3.63 -38.81 3.09
C ALA A 428 -4.22 -40.18 3.45
N VAL A 429 -4.68 -40.37 4.70
CA VAL A 429 -5.37 -41.59 5.16
C VAL A 429 -6.67 -41.83 4.37
N LEU A 430 -7.43 -40.76 4.13
CA LEU A 430 -8.65 -40.77 3.32
C LEU A 430 -8.39 -40.89 1.81
N ARG A 431 -7.12 -40.99 1.39
CA ARG A 431 -6.69 -41.09 -0.01
C ARG A 431 -7.26 -39.97 -0.91
N LEU A 432 -7.46 -38.77 -0.36
CA LEU A 432 -7.92 -37.62 -1.15
C LEU A 432 -6.94 -37.34 -2.31
N THR A 433 -7.47 -37.15 -3.50
CA THR A 433 -6.70 -36.72 -4.67
C THR A 433 -6.17 -35.30 -4.52
N TRP A 434 -5.21 -34.91 -5.36
CA TRP A 434 -4.63 -33.55 -5.28
C TRP A 434 -5.68 -32.42 -5.44
N PRO A 435 -6.64 -32.47 -6.39
CA PRO A 435 -7.71 -31.47 -6.48
C PRO A 435 -8.61 -31.44 -5.23
N GLU A 436 -8.98 -32.61 -4.70
CA GLU A 436 -9.81 -32.70 -3.48
C GLU A 436 -9.10 -32.07 -2.28
N ARG A 437 -7.80 -32.36 -2.08
CA ARG A 437 -7.01 -31.70 -1.03
C ARG A 437 -6.95 -30.19 -1.22
N LEU A 438 -6.84 -29.72 -2.46
CA LEU A 438 -6.81 -28.29 -2.75
C LEU A 438 -8.15 -27.63 -2.39
N TRP A 439 -9.26 -28.18 -2.87
CA TRP A 439 -10.59 -27.56 -2.72
C TRP A 439 -11.17 -27.70 -1.32
N PHE A 440 -11.02 -28.87 -0.68
CA PHE A 440 -11.65 -29.13 0.63
C PHE A 440 -10.76 -28.80 1.81
N LEU A 441 -9.46 -28.65 1.63
CA LEU A 441 -8.55 -28.48 2.75
C LEU A 441 -7.70 -27.20 2.65
N VAL A 442 -6.91 -27.09 1.55
CA VAL A 442 -5.93 -25.99 1.43
C VAL A 442 -6.61 -24.65 1.23
N LEU A 443 -7.51 -24.57 0.24
CA LEU A 443 -8.20 -23.33 -0.11
C LEU A 443 -9.05 -22.79 1.05
N PRO A 444 -9.90 -23.58 1.72
CA PRO A 444 -10.65 -23.10 2.88
C PRO A 444 -9.76 -22.66 4.05
N SER A 445 -8.62 -23.33 4.27
CA SER A 445 -7.66 -22.97 5.32
C SER A 445 -6.91 -21.68 4.98
N ALA A 446 -6.65 -21.42 3.70
CA ALA A 446 -5.94 -20.24 3.22
C ALA A 446 -6.84 -19.00 3.06
N LEU A 447 -8.17 -19.19 2.96
CA LEU A 447 -9.13 -18.13 2.66
C LEU A 447 -8.96 -16.86 3.52
N PRO A 448 -8.81 -16.93 4.86
CA PRO A 448 -8.64 -15.72 5.67
C PRO A 448 -7.42 -14.89 5.27
N ARG A 449 -6.30 -15.56 4.96
CA ARG A 449 -5.07 -14.89 4.51
C ARG A 449 -5.20 -14.39 3.07
N ILE A 450 -5.86 -15.13 2.19
CA ILE A 450 -6.17 -14.68 0.82
C ILE A 450 -6.96 -13.37 0.89
N PHE A 451 -8.01 -13.28 1.72
CA PHE A 451 -8.78 -12.05 1.87
C PHE A 451 -7.96 -10.90 2.48
N ALA A 452 -7.05 -11.19 3.40
CA ALA A 452 -6.10 -10.18 3.89
C ALA A 452 -5.22 -9.64 2.75
N GLY A 453 -4.72 -10.52 1.87
CA GLY A 453 -3.99 -10.15 0.66
C GLY A 453 -4.84 -9.34 -0.34
N LEU A 454 -6.06 -9.78 -0.62
CA LEU A 454 -6.99 -9.07 -1.51
C LEU A 454 -7.32 -7.66 -1.01
N ARG A 455 -7.45 -7.46 0.30
CA ARG A 455 -7.70 -6.15 0.91
C ARG A 455 -6.57 -5.16 0.66
N LEU A 456 -5.33 -5.62 0.85
CA LEU A 456 -4.14 -4.82 0.56
C LEU A 456 -4.03 -4.52 -0.94
N SER A 457 -4.28 -5.50 -1.78
CA SER A 457 -4.25 -5.36 -3.24
C SER A 457 -5.31 -4.42 -3.77
N LEU A 458 -6.51 -4.41 -3.19
CA LEU A 458 -7.58 -3.49 -3.57
C LEU A 458 -7.15 -2.02 -3.36
N SER A 459 -6.53 -1.73 -2.21
CA SER A 459 -5.99 -0.39 -1.93
C SER A 459 -4.86 0.00 -2.89
N LEU A 460 -3.95 -0.93 -3.20
CA LEU A 460 -2.89 -0.69 -4.17
C LEU A 460 -3.41 -0.52 -5.58
N SER A 461 -4.45 -1.27 -5.97
CA SER A 461 -5.12 -1.12 -7.28
C SER A 461 -5.69 0.29 -7.45
N LEU A 462 -6.35 0.82 -6.41
CA LEU A 462 -6.88 2.19 -6.44
C LEU A 462 -5.76 3.23 -6.55
N ILE A 463 -4.66 3.05 -5.82
CA ILE A 463 -3.49 3.94 -5.87
C ILE A 463 -2.88 3.94 -7.28
N LEU A 464 -2.64 2.76 -7.86
CA LEU A 464 -2.00 2.66 -9.19
C LEU A 464 -2.93 3.03 -10.34
N MET A 465 -4.24 2.81 -10.20
CA MET A 465 -5.22 3.31 -11.14
C MET A 465 -5.09 4.85 -11.26
N VAL A 466 -5.18 5.55 -10.12
CA VAL A 466 -5.06 7.01 -10.10
C VAL A 466 -3.68 7.45 -10.61
N PHE A 467 -2.59 6.81 -10.14
CA PHE A 467 -1.23 7.17 -10.54
C PHE A 467 -1.03 7.05 -12.05
N SER A 468 -1.45 5.93 -12.65
CA SER A 468 -1.28 5.71 -14.09
C SER A 468 -2.13 6.64 -14.94
N GLU A 469 -3.23 7.14 -14.41
CA GLU A 469 -4.09 8.13 -15.06
C GLU A 469 -3.63 9.59 -14.86
N LEU A 470 -2.78 9.87 -13.84
CA LEU A 470 -2.15 11.19 -13.65
C LEU A 470 -1.02 11.46 -14.64
N LEU A 471 -0.50 10.41 -15.29
CA LEU A 471 0.60 10.56 -16.24
C LEU A 471 0.16 11.27 -17.52
N PRO A 472 1.06 12.06 -18.15
CA PRO A 472 0.82 12.63 -19.48
C PRO A 472 0.47 11.54 -20.50
N GLY A 473 -0.49 11.81 -21.38
CA GLY A 473 -0.94 10.84 -22.39
C GLY A 473 -2.15 10.00 -21.98
N SER A 474 -2.72 10.22 -20.80
CA SER A 474 -4.05 9.71 -20.45
C SER A 474 -5.13 10.64 -20.99
N ASP A 475 -6.19 10.07 -21.58
CA ASP A 475 -7.27 10.84 -22.22
C ASP A 475 -8.55 10.88 -21.40
N ASN A 476 -8.70 9.98 -20.41
CA ASN A 476 -9.90 9.84 -19.61
C ASN A 476 -9.59 9.16 -18.26
N GLY A 477 -10.54 9.25 -17.33
CA GLY A 477 -10.41 8.67 -16.00
C GLY A 477 -10.35 9.71 -14.89
N ILE A 478 -10.45 9.25 -13.62
CA ILE A 478 -10.48 10.11 -12.42
C ILE A 478 -9.13 10.80 -12.21
N GLY A 479 -8.02 10.08 -12.48
CA GLY A 479 -6.67 10.65 -12.41
C GLY A 479 -6.45 11.71 -13.47
N PHE A 480 -6.90 11.47 -14.70
CA PHE A 480 -6.88 12.47 -15.77
C PHE A 480 -7.69 13.72 -15.40
N ALA A 481 -8.90 13.56 -14.87
CA ALA A 481 -9.72 14.68 -14.42
C ALA A 481 -9.03 15.51 -13.33
N LEU A 482 -8.26 14.87 -12.44
CA LEU A 482 -7.44 15.54 -11.42
C LEU A 482 -6.32 16.39 -12.06
N THR A 483 -5.61 15.84 -13.06
CA THR A 483 -4.52 16.57 -13.76
C THR A 483 -5.08 17.71 -14.60
N ASP A 484 -6.18 17.49 -15.32
CA ASP A 484 -6.85 18.52 -16.09
C ASP A 484 -7.35 19.68 -15.21
N ALA A 485 -8.01 19.35 -14.09
CA ALA A 485 -8.42 20.32 -13.09
C ALA A 485 -7.23 21.07 -12.46
N GLN A 486 -6.11 20.41 -12.22
CA GLN A 486 -4.88 21.03 -11.72
C GLN A 486 -4.33 22.05 -12.75
N THR A 487 -4.24 21.68 -14.02
CA THR A 487 -3.73 22.57 -15.07
C THR A 487 -4.60 23.80 -15.27
N ARG A 488 -5.91 23.65 -15.10
CA ARG A 488 -6.88 24.76 -15.15
C ARG A 488 -7.01 25.52 -13.83
N SER A 489 -6.30 25.09 -12.76
CA SER A 489 -6.44 25.63 -11.41
C SER A 489 -7.88 25.55 -10.87
N ASP A 490 -8.65 24.57 -11.33
CA ASP A 490 -10.02 24.29 -10.85
C ASP A 490 -9.98 23.44 -9.58
N LEU A 491 -9.77 24.10 -8.45
CA LEU A 491 -9.70 23.47 -7.13
C LEU A 491 -11.02 22.83 -6.72
N LEU A 492 -12.16 23.30 -7.23
CA LEU A 492 -13.44 22.71 -6.89
C LEU A 492 -13.57 21.30 -7.48
N THR A 493 -13.17 21.10 -8.72
CA THR A 493 -13.12 19.77 -9.38
C THR A 493 -12.05 18.88 -8.74
N VAL A 494 -10.89 19.41 -8.34
CA VAL A 494 -9.88 18.64 -7.58
C VAL A 494 -10.47 18.09 -6.27
N TRP A 495 -11.14 18.92 -5.47
CA TRP A 495 -11.80 18.49 -4.24
C TRP A 495 -12.94 17.51 -4.48
N ALA A 496 -13.71 17.71 -5.56
CA ALA A 496 -14.78 16.79 -5.95
C ALA A 496 -14.23 15.39 -6.30
N ALA A 497 -13.15 15.32 -7.08
CA ALA A 497 -12.50 14.06 -7.43
C ALA A 497 -11.89 13.36 -6.20
N LEU A 498 -11.29 14.10 -5.27
CA LEU A 498 -10.79 13.55 -4.00
C LEU A 498 -11.93 12.98 -3.14
N LEU A 499 -13.05 13.69 -3.05
CA LEU A 499 -14.24 13.19 -2.32
C LEU A 499 -14.78 11.90 -2.95
N LEU A 500 -14.87 11.87 -4.29
CA LEU A 500 -15.27 10.68 -5.04
C LEU A 500 -14.34 9.49 -4.78
N LEU A 501 -13.01 9.70 -4.85
CA LEU A 501 -12.02 8.65 -4.60
C LEU A 501 -12.06 8.14 -3.16
N GLY A 502 -12.26 9.02 -2.18
CA GLY A 502 -12.45 8.63 -0.77
C GLY A 502 -13.71 7.77 -0.59
N ALA A 503 -14.82 8.18 -1.20
CA ALA A 503 -16.07 7.42 -1.17
C ALA A 503 -15.93 6.06 -1.88
N LEU A 504 -15.32 6.01 -3.06
CA LEU A 504 -15.04 4.77 -3.79
C LEU A 504 -14.16 3.82 -2.98
N GLY A 505 -13.06 4.32 -2.41
CA GLY A 505 -12.17 3.51 -1.58
C GLY A 505 -12.88 2.92 -0.35
N TYR A 506 -13.73 3.71 0.30
CA TYR A 506 -14.55 3.25 1.43
C TYR A 506 -15.57 2.18 1.01
N LEU A 507 -16.30 2.42 -0.09
CA LEU A 507 -17.31 1.49 -0.60
C LEU A 507 -16.70 0.17 -1.06
N LEU A 508 -15.60 0.22 -1.80
CA LEU A 508 -14.88 -0.96 -2.28
C LEU A 508 -14.35 -1.81 -1.12
N ASN A 509 -13.73 -1.18 -0.12
CA ASN A 509 -13.25 -1.88 1.07
C ASN A 509 -14.38 -2.51 1.87
N THR A 510 -15.49 -1.78 2.04
CA THR A 510 -16.68 -2.28 2.76
C THR A 510 -17.34 -3.43 2.00
N GLY A 511 -17.44 -3.33 0.67
CA GLY A 511 -17.94 -4.39 -0.20
C GLY A 511 -17.10 -5.66 -0.09
N LEU A 512 -15.77 -5.54 -0.15
CA LEU A 512 -14.87 -6.69 0.01
C LEU A 512 -15.00 -7.34 1.39
N LEU A 513 -15.13 -6.54 2.45
CA LEU A 513 -15.38 -7.04 3.82
C LEU A 513 -16.73 -7.77 3.93
N ALA A 514 -17.75 -7.31 3.22
CA ALA A 514 -19.06 -7.99 3.20
C ALA A 514 -18.96 -9.35 2.50
N VAL A 515 -18.23 -9.44 1.38
CA VAL A 515 -17.95 -10.71 0.68
C VAL A 515 -17.17 -11.67 1.57
N GLU A 516 -16.11 -11.18 2.23
CA GLU A 516 -15.30 -11.96 3.17
C GLU A 516 -16.17 -12.59 4.27
N LYS A 517 -17.02 -11.79 4.93
CA LYS A 517 -17.92 -12.27 5.99
C LYS A 517 -18.88 -13.34 5.52
N ARG A 518 -19.38 -13.24 4.28
CA ARG A 518 -20.27 -14.25 3.70
C ARG A 518 -19.57 -15.57 3.40
N LEU A 519 -18.32 -15.53 2.93
CA LEU A 519 -17.57 -16.72 2.52
C LEU A 519 -16.88 -17.44 3.69
N ILE A 520 -16.38 -16.70 4.68
CA ILE A 520 -15.61 -17.27 5.80
C ILE A 520 -16.50 -17.56 7.01
N GLY A 521 -17.67 -16.91 7.12
CA GLY A 521 -18.57 -17.01 8.25
C GLY A 521 -18.19 -16.10 9.44
N PRO A 522 -19.13 -15.81 10.37
CA PRO A 522 -18.95 -14.77 11.39
C PRO A 522 -17.97 -15.09 12.52
N GLY A 523 -17.35 -16.26 12.53
CA GLY A 523 -16.43 -16.71 13.60
C GLY A 523 -14.96 -16.87 13.19
N ARG A 524 -14.62 -16.71 11.92
CA ARG A 524 -13.27 -16.98 11.38
C ARG A 524 -12.60 -15.79 10.68
N THR A 525 -13.18 -14.61 10.76
CA THR A 525 -12.54 -13.39 10.21
C THR A 525 -11.32 -13.03 11.06
N ALA A 526 -10.17 -12.94 10.41
CA ALA A 526 -8.88 -12.60 11.03
C ALA A 526 -8.84 -11.14 11.50
#